data_2290567d9afb1e29aa98f4a860a76b1e
#
_entry.id   2290567d9afb1e29aa98f4a860a76b1e
#
_cell.length_a   1.000
_cell.length_b   1.000
_cell.length_c   1.000
_cell.angle_alpha   90.00
_cell.angle_beta   90.00
_cell.angle_gamma   90.00
#
_symmetry.space_group_name_H-M   'P 1'
#
loop_
_entity.id
_entity.type
_entity.pdbx_description
1 polymer ?
#
loop_
_entity_poly.entity_id
_entity_poly.type
_entity_poly.pdbx_seq_one_letter_code
_entity_poly.pdbx_strand_id
1 'polypeptide(L)'
;MKVSSIFKYIFIIFAVGIIAYAGYRIYNNQNKEEENNQDSSTVVEENIIRDLRMGITNYDTMNPLITQNKDIINIDTLIYEPLFNLTKDYQLEPCLAKECSKTGDKIYVVKTVSNAVWHDNTPFIAKDIAFTIDLLKKENSVYSYNVAHIAETEVIDATTLKITLDSDIPFFEYNLIFPIMSSNYYYGEDFFTSSKMPIGTGRYKITNISSNNVTLAKFDKWKSTTGVTELKLDNIKINLYSSMGEVYNSFKIGNIDLINTSNPNFQEYIGTIGFNKTEYPGRQFDFLSFNCADELMQLKEVRQAISYAIDKSNIVSSAYNNQNSVADYPLDYGNFLYTENTASSGYNAEQAKKVLEDGGWTYINNRWKKNIGGRTKTLRLKISVDKTNESRVAVAELIEKQLEEIGIDVKLDKVSNEKYNKYVDDRNYQILLTGVYTSYSPDLTYYFSAGNISNYSGDSMSELMHNASITKENKQVKEIYQKIYSLYKEDVPFVGLYRSKNITISTQSMVGTVEPNNYSTFYGIEGWYRR
;
A
#
# COMPACT_ATOMS: atom_id res chain seq x y z
N MET A 1 8.15 91.99 -26.49
CA MET A 1 8.19 90.50 -26.53
C MET A 1 9.15 89.92 -25.49
N LYS A 2 8.98 90.11 -24.19
CA LYS A 2 9.84 89.50 -23.14
C LYS A 2 9.07 89.09 -21.86
N VAL A 3 7.76 89.27 -21.81
CA VAL A 3 6.97 88.97 -20.62
C VAL A 3 6.45 87.53 -20.64
N SER A 4 6.26 86.94 -21.81
CA SER A 4 5.75 85.53 -21.98
C SER A 4 6.73 84.43 -21.52
N SER A 5 8.03 84.74 -21.53
CA SER A 5 9.06 83.73 -21.17
C SER A 5 9.19 83.54 -19.65
N ILE A 6 9.04 84.62 -18.90
CA ILE A 6 9.15 84.62 -17.43
C ILE A 6 7.97 83.86 -16.81
N PHE A 7 6.76 84.01 -17.34
CA PHE A 7 5.58 83.23 -16.88
C PHE A 7 5.71 81.72 -17.12
N LYS A 8 6.34 81.28 -18.21
CA LYS A 8 6.61 79.87 -18.46
C LYS A 8 7.58 79.29 -17.44
N TYR A 9 8.63 80.03 -17.08
CA TYR A 9 9.58 79.51 -16.07
C TYR A 9 8.97 79.47 -14.65
N ILE A 10 8.13 80.43 -14.29
CA ILE A 10 7.42 80.47 -13.02
C ILE A 10 6.43 79.26 -12.96
N PHE A 11 5.74 78.93 -14.04
CA PHE A 11 4.80 77.81 -14.11
C PHE A 11 5.53 76.46 -13.99
N ILE A 12 6.72 76.34 -14.62
CA ILE A 12 7.55 75.14 -14.51
C ILE A 12 8.07 74.93 -13.08
N ILE A 13 8.53 75.99 -12.43
CA ILE A 13 9.01 75.98 -11.04
C ILE A 13 7.85 75.56 -10.09
N PHE A 14 6.66 76.11 -10.34
CA PHE A 14 5.48 75.78 -9.54
C PHE A 14 5.03 74.34 -9.76
N ALA A 15 5.05 73.82 -10.99
CA ALA A 15 4.75 72.44 -11.32
C ALA A 15 5.76 71.42 -10.70
N VAL A 16 7.06 71.79 -10.75
CA VAL A 16 8.12 70.97 -10.10
C VAL A 16 7.97 71.01 -8.57
N GLY A 17 7.58 72.12 -7.99
CA GLY A 17 7.29 72.25 -6.56
C GLY A 17 6.10 71.39 -6.11
N ILE A 18 5.03 71.31 -6.92
CA ILE A 18 3.86 70.48 -6.65
C ILE A 18 4.24 68.99 -6.76
N ILE A 19 5.02 68.60 -7.75
CA ILE A 19 5.48 67.20 -7.92
C ILE A 19 6.41 66.80 -6.76
N ALA A 20 7.34 67.71 -6.36
CA ALA A 20 8.23 67.45 -5.22
C ALA A 20 7.44 67.32 -3.89
N TYR A 21 6.41 68.16 -3.69
CA TYR A 21 5.54 68.10 -2.51
C TYR A 21 4.65 66.84 -2.51
N ALA A 22 4.12 66.45 -3.66
CA ALA A 22 3.38 65.23 -3.81
C ALA A 22 4.27 64.01 -3.56
N GLY A 23 5.49 64.00 -4.08
CA GLY A 23 6.48 62.95 -3.81
C GLY A 23 6.86 62.86 -2.33
N TYR A 24 7.07 64.01 -1.67
CA TYR A 24 7.33 64.09 -0.24
C TYR A 24 6.14 63.58 0.62
N ARG A 25 4.92 63.87 0.21
CA ARG A 25 3.70 63.37 0.86
C ARG A 25 3.55 61.87 0.70
N ILE A 26 3.80 61.31 -0.48
CA ILE A 26 3.78 59.89 -0.75
C ILE A 26 4.86 59.16 0.07
N TYR A 27 6.07 59.70 0.08
CA TYR A 27 7.18 59.16 0.87
C TYR A 27 6.90 59.16 2.37
N ASN A 28 6.36 60.23 2.93
CA ASN A 28 5.99 60.31 4.35
C ASN A 28 4.75 59.46 4.70
N ASN A 29 3.82 59.23 3.77
CA ASN A 29 2.71 58.30 4.00
C ASN A 29 3.19 56.86 3.95
N GLN A 30 4.08 56.48 3.05
CA GLN A 30 4.67 55.14 3.03
C GLN A 30 5.46 54.85 4.31
N ASN A 31 6.27 55.78 4.80
CA ASN A 31 7.00 55.60 6.07
C ASN A 31 6.06 55.57 7.29
N LYS A 32 4.90 56.24 7.26
CA LYS A 32 3.89 56.12 8.31
C LYS A 32 3.10 54.79 8.25
N GLU A 33 2.95 54.23 7.07
CA GLU A 33 2.36 52.88 6.93
C GLU A 33 3.37 51.80 7.34
N GLU A 34 4.67 52.00 7.13
CA GLU A 34 5.71 51.08 7.62
C GLU A 34 5.86 51.14 9.15
N GLU A 35 5.80 52.34 9.78
CA GLU A 35 5.82 52.47 11.26
C GLU A 35 4.54 51.96 11.94
N ASN A 36 3.37 52.05 11.28
CA ASN A 36 2.13 51.46 11.80
C ASN A 36 1.99 49.93 11.51
N ASN A 37 2.76 49.38 10.56
CA ASN A 37 2.78 47.95 10.33
C ASN A 37 3.81 47.19 11.19
N GLN A 38 4.65 47.87 11.96
CA GLN A 38 5.59 47.22 12.89
C GLN A 38 4.98 46.90 14.27
N ASP A 39 3.76 47.37 14.58
CA ASP A 39 3.18 47.20 15.91
C ASP A 39 1.80 46.52 15.92
N SER A 40 1.44 45.82 14.86
CA SER A 40 0.27 44.92 14.85
C SER A 40 0.50 43.67 14.03
N SER A 41 1.65 43.01 14.13
CA SER A 41 1.66 41.55 14.08
C SER A 41 1.01 41.06 15.38
N THR A 42 -0.30 41.07 15.45
CA THR A 42 -1.01 40.06 16.22
C THR A 42 -0.49 38.77 15.65
N VAL A 43 0.52 38.19 16.29
CA VAL A 43 0.80 36.76 16.22
C VAL A 43 -0.54 36.18 16.68
N VAL A 44 -1.39 35.78 15.70
CA VAL A 44 -2.49 34.88 15.96
C VAL A 44 -1.75 33.64 16.45
N GLU A 45 -1.63 33.49 17.77
CA GLU A 45 -1.19 32.23 18.34
C GLU A 45 -2.11 31.19 17.72
N GLU A 46 -1.58 30.45 16.74
CA GLU A 46 -2.29 29.32 16.17
C GLU A 46 -2.66 28.43 17.34
N ASN A 47 -3.96 28.22 17.53
CA ASN A 47 -4.47 27.39 18.61
C ASN A 47 -4.14 25.92 18.26
N ILE A 48 -2.89 25.52 18.48
CA ILE A 48 -2.37 24.18 18.16
C ILE A 48 -2.95 23.20 19.16
N ILE A 49 -3.79 22.29 18.64
CA ILE A 49 -4.32 21.16 19.42
C ILE A 49 -3.42 19.95 19.14
N ARG A 50 -2.82 19.42 20.21
CA ARG A 50 -1.84 18.33 20.17
C ARG A 50 -2.44 16.94 20.40
N ASP A 51 -3.75 16.81 20.26
CA ASP A 51 -4.47 15.54 20.42
C ASP A 51 -5.12 15.13 19.09
N LEU A 52 -4.97 13.85 18.72
CA LEU A 52 -5.66 13.23 17.60
C LEU A 52 -6.76 12.30 18.13
N ARG A 53 -7.95 12.34 17.54
CA ARG A 53 -9.05 11.45 17.89
C ARG A 53 -9.41 10.59 16.69
N MET A 54 -9.43 9.27 16.89
CA MET A 54 -9.79 8.29 15.88
C MET A 54 -11.03 7.50 16.29
N GLY A 55 -11.71 6.90 15.33
CA GLY A 55 -12.82 5.99 15.57
C GLY A 55 -12.57 4.67 14.86
N ILE A 56 -12.73 3.56 15.58
CA ILE A 56 -12.62 2.21 15.05
C ILE A 56 -13.80 1.34 15.48
N THR A 57 -14.02 0.23 14.77
CA THR A 57 -15.02 -0.78 15.12
C THR A 57 -14.37 -2.14 15.35
N ASN A 58 -15.12 -3.09 15.88
CA ASN A 58 -14.69 -4.49 16.07
C ASN A 58 -13.35 -4.61 16.83
N TYR A 59 -13.18 -3.76 17.87
CA TYR A 59 -12.02 -3.85 18.75
C TYR A 59 -11.91 -5.25 19.35
N ASP A 60 -10.73 -5.86 19.23
CA ASP A 60 -10.41 -7.17 19.80
C ASP A 60 -9.35 -7.05 20.91
N THR A 61 -8.15 -6.60 20.60
CA THR A 61 -7.03 -6.47 21.54
C THR A 61 -5.98 -5.49 21.03
N MET A 62 -5.19 -4.93 21.95
CA MET A 62 -3.97 -4.16 21.63
C MET A 62 -2.71 -5.05 21.58
N ASN A 63 -2.86 -6.38 21.64
CA ASN A 63 -1.73 -7.28 21.44
C ASN A 63 -1.49 -7.48 19.93
N PRO A 64 -0.36 -7.00 19.38
CA PRO A 64 -0.14 -6.94 17.93
C PRO A 64 0.00 -8.33 17.29
N LEU A 65 0.36 -9.37 18.08
CA LEU A 65 0.50 -10.72 17.54
C LEU A 65 -0.82 -11.51 17.53
N ILE A 66 -1.87 -11.01 18.20
CA ILE A 66 -3.17 -11.69 18.31
C ILE A 66 -4.25 -10.98 17.49
N THR A 67 -4.22 -9.64 17.44
CA THR A 67 -5.27 -8.86 16.77
C THR A 67 -5.48 -9.28 15.31
N GLN A 68 -6.74 -9.36 14.91
CA GLN A 68 -7.17 -9.53 13.51
C GLN A 68 -7.80 -8.24 12.96
N ASN A 69 -7.91 -7.21 13.79
CA ASN A 69 -8.49 -5.93 13.42
C ASN A 69 -7.50 -5.09 12.62
N LYS A 70 -7.85 -4.74 11.38
CA LYS A 70 -6.98 -3.97 10.48
C LYS A 70 -6.64 -2.57 10.99
N ASP A 71 -7.57 -1.91 11.69
CA ASP A 71 -7.33 -0.59 12.27
C ASP A 71 -6.34 -0.68 13.43
N ILE A 72 -6.45 -1.73 14.27
CA ILE A 72 -5.48 -1.98 15.35
C ILE A 72 -4.10 -2.30 14.78
N ILE A 73 -3.99 -3.20 13.79
CA ILE A 73 -2.72 -3.51 13.11
C ILE A 73 -2.05 -2.23 12.59
N ASN A 74 -2.84 -1.29 12.10
CA ASN A 74 -2.32 0.00 11.64
C ASN A 74 -1.85 0.88 12.80
N ILE A 75 -2.65 0.98 13.87
CA ILE A 75 -2.34 1.73 15.10
C ILE A 75 -1.10 1.15 15.79
N ASP A 76 -0.90 -0.15 15.73
CA ASP A 76 0.26 -0.84 16.29
C ASP A 76 1.59 -0.34 15.72
N THR A 77 1.60 0.20 14.50
CA THR A 77 2.80 0.84 13.90
C THR A 77 3.26 2.10 14.66
N LEU A 78 2.43 2.64 15.53
CA LEU A 78 2.77 3.75 16.43
C LEU A 78 3.39 3.29 17.75
N ILE A 79 3.07 2.06 18.16
CA ILE A 79 3.37 1.51 19.49
C ILE A 79 4.57 0.56 19.44
N TYR A 80 4.61 -0.27 18.39
CA TYR A 80 5.61 -1.31 18.22
C TYR A 80 6.47 -1.04 17.00
N GLU A 81 7.75 -1.25 17.14
CA GLU A 81 8.68 -1.15 16.03
C GLU A 81 9.10 -2.53 15.55
N PRO A 82 9.19 -2.73 14.24
CA PRO A 82 9.77 -3.92 13.63
C PRO A 82 11.29 -3.80 13.51
N LEU A 83 11.92 -4.82 12.96
CA LEU A 83 13.35 -4.74 12.59
C LEU A 83 13.57 -3.78 11.42
N PHE A 84 12.70 -3.84 10.43
CA PHE A 84 12.68 -2.92 9.30
C PHE A 84 11.27 -2.35 9.13
N ASN A 85 11.18 -1.07 8.84
CA ASN A 85 9.97 -0.40 8.36
C ASN A 85 9.91 -0.43 6.83
N LEU A 86 8.76 -0.07 6.30
CA LEU A 86 8.61 0.27 4.88
C LEU A 86 8.38 1.78 4.74
N THR A 87 9.06 2.37 3.77
CA THR A 87 8.76 3.74 3.35
C THR A 87 7.37 3.82 2.68
N LYS A 88 6.89 5.02 2.42
CA LYS A 88 5.63 5.26 1.73
C LYS A 88 5.53 4.53 0.37
N ASP A 89 6.64 4.38 -0.32
CA ASP A 89 6.76 3.68 -1.59
C ASP A 89 7.27 2.23 -1.46
N TYR A 90 7.15 1.64 -0.26
CA TYR A 90 7.46 0.23 0.05
C TYR A 90 8.94 -0.16 -0.07
N GLN A 91 9.87 0.78 0.03
CA GLN A 91 11.28 0.44 0.21
C GLN A 91 11.54 0.04 1.67
N LEU A 92 12.48 -0.89 1.87
CA LEU A 92 12.94 -1.25 3.21
C LEU A 92 13.73 -0.11 3.85
N GLU A 93 13.38 0.20 5.09
CA GLU A 93 14.05 1.21 5.90
C GLU A 93 14.49 0.60 7.25
N PRO A 94 15.76 0.75 7.66
CA PRO A 94 16.21 0.31 8.97
C PRO A 94 15.37 0.91 10.11
N CYS A 95 15.01 0.07 11.10
CA CYS A 95 14.30 0.48 12.31
C CYS A 95 15.02 -0.06 13.55
N LEU A 96 14.56 -1.13 14.18
CA LEU A 96 15.31 -1.77 15.28
C LEU A 96 16.55 -2.54 14.78
N ALA A 97 16.57 -2.96 13.51
CA ALA A 97 17.78 -3.45 12.86
C ALA A 97 18.52 -2.30 12.17
N LYS A 98 19.85 -2.32 12.26
CA LYS A 98 20.75 -1.48 11.45
C LYS A 98 21.06 -2.15 10.12
N GLU A 99 21.20 -3.48 10.15
CA GLU A 99 21.66 -4.27 9.03
C GLU A 99 21.11 -5.70 9.13
N CYS A 100 20.77 -6.28 7.99
CA CYS A 100 20.55 -7.70 7.81
C CYS A 100 21.43 -8.16 6.64
N SER A 101 22.33 -9.11 6.89
CA SER A 101 23.30 -9.55 5.89
C SER A 101 23.25 -11.05 5.70
N LYS A 102 23.11 -11.52 4.46
CA LYS A 102 23.26 -12.94 4.10
C LYS A 102 24.73 -13.29 4.18
N THR A 103 25.11 -14.17 5.13
CA THR A 103 26.50 -14.56 5.43
C THR A 103 26.84 -15.98 4.98
N GLY A 104 25.84 -16.76 4.57
CA GLY A 104 25.99 -18.13 4.09
C GLY A 104 24.73 -18.57 3.34
N ASP A 105 24.73 -19.84 2.92
CA ASP A 105 23.53 -20.43 2.35
C ASP A 105 22.42 -20.45 3.40
N LYS A 106 21.32 -19.73 3.14
CA LYS A 106 20.16 -19.62 4.05
C LYS A 106 20.50 -19.04 5.44
N ILE A 107 21.65 -18.39 5.62
CA ILE A 107 22.08 -17.83 6.90
C ILE A 107 22.13 -16.30 6.80
N TYR A 108 21.42 -15.65 7.72
CA TYR A 108 21.38 -14.20 7.84
C TYR A 108 21.86 -13.77 9.23
N VAL A 109 22.57 -12.65 9.29
CA VAL A 109 22.97 -12.00 10.54
C VAL A 109 22.31 -10.64 10.60
N VAL A 110 21.52 -10.42 11.65
CA VAL A 110 20.85 -9.15 11.95
C VAL A 110 21.61 -8.45 13.05
N LYS A 111 22.04 -7.21 12.80
CA LYS A 111 22.62 -6.30 13.79
C LYS A 111 21.60 -5.22 14.15
N THR A 112 21.36 -5.04 15.43
CA THR A 112 20.36 -4.10 15.94
C THR A 112 20.94 -2.77 16.40
N VAL A 113 20.08 -1.78 16.61
CA VAL A 113 20.41 -0.55 17.32
C VAL A 113 20.68 -0.88 18.80
N SER A 114 21.53 -0.09 19.45
CA SER A 114 21.90 -0.31 20.86
C SER A 114 21.23 0.69 21.82
N ASN A 115 20.46 1.63 21.30
CA ASN A 115 19.90 2.76 22.07
C ASN A 115 18.37 2.76 22.11
N ALA A 116 17.71 1.74 21.57
CA ALA A 116 16.26 1.58 21.70
C ALA A 116 15.90 1.06 23.10
N VAL A 117 14.78 1.56 23.62
CA VAL A 117 14.24 1.15 24.92
C VAL A 117 12.75 0.88 24.82
N TRP A 118 12.27 -0.05 25.61
CA TRP A 118 10.85 -0.33 25.77
C TRP A 118 10.14 0.80 26.51
N HIS A 119 8.82 0.87 26.43
CA HIS A 119 8.01 1.89 27.13
C HIS A 119 8.16 1.87 28.66
N ASP A 120 8.64 0.77 29.24
CA ASP A 120 9.01 0.65 30.65
C ASP A 120 10.46 1.09 30.94
N ASN A 121 11.18 1.57 29.94
CA ASN A 121 12.58 2.01 29.94
C ASN A 121 13.62 0.89 30.05
N THR A 122 13.25 -0.37 29.94
CA THR A 122 14.21 -1.47 29.80
C THR A 122 14.83 -1.46 28.39
N PRO A 123 16.11 -1.90 28.23
CA PRO A 123 16.75 -1.90 26.91
C PRO A 123 16.16 -2.97 26.00
N PHE A 124 16.04 -2.64 24.71
CA PHE A 124 15.78 -3.61 23.64
C PHE A 124 17.05 -4.42 23.36
N ILE A 125 16.92 -5.74 23.21
CA ILE A 125 18.05 -6.67 22.98
C ILE A 125 17.68 -7.73 21.91
N ALA A 126 18.71 -8.34 21.30
CA ALA A 126 18.52 -9.37 20.25
C ALA A 126 17.69 -10.58 20.71
N LYS A 127 17.65 -10.88 22.02
CA LYS A 127 16.81 -11.93 22.58
C LYS A 127 15.32 -11.66 22.39
N ASP A 128 14.89 -10.39 22.32
CA ASP A 128 13.51 -10.01 22.11
C ASP A 128 13.02 -10.44 20.72
N ILE A 129 13.93 -10.41 19.73
CA ILE A 129 13.64 -10.85 18.36
C ILE A 129 13.42 -12.37 18.33
N ALA A 130 14.35 -13.15 18.92
CA ALA A 130 14.22 -14.60 18.99
C ALA A 130 12.94 -15.01 19.71
N PHE A 131 12.62 -14.36 20.84
CA PHE A 131 11.39 -14.57 21.60
C PHE A 131 10.13 -14.32 20.74
N THR A 132 10.12 -13.22 19.98
CA THR A 132 8.97 -12.89 19.11
C THR A 132 8.80 -13.90 17.99
N ILE A 133 9.88 -14.34 17.35
CA ILE A 133 9.85 -15.38 16.32
C ILE A 133 9.29 -16.69 16.89
N ASP A 134 9.68 -17.07 18.10
CA ASP A 134 9.18 -18.25 18.77
C ASP A 134 7.67 -18.16 19.11
N LEU A 135 7.17 -16.96 19.47
CA LEU A 135 5.74 -16.72 19.66
C LEU A 135 4.98 -16.88 18.33
N LEU A 136 5.46 -16.25 17.25
CA LEU A 136 4.82 -16.29 15.94
C LEU A 136 4.77 -17.70 15.32
N LYS A 137 5.68 -18.61 15.72
CA LYS A 137 5.65 -20.01 15.29
C LYS A 137 4.61 -20.85 16.04
N LYS A 138 4.17 -20.43 17.22
CA LYS A 138 3.25 -21.19 18.08
C LYS A 138 1.79 -20.91 17.80
N GLU A 139 1.46 -19.70 17.37
CA GLU A 139 0.07 -19.24 17.24
C GLU A 139 -0.22 -18.72 15.83
N ASN A 140 -1.50 -18.74 15.47
CA ASN A 140 -1.97 -18.24 14.18
C ASN A 140 -2.11 -16.70 14.22
N SER A 141 -1.01 -16.01 14.02
CA SER A 141 -0.93 -14.56 13.91
C SER A 141 -1.02 -14.11 12.44
N VAL A 142 -1.43 -12.88 12.19
CA VAL A 142 -1.32 -12.24 10.87
C VAL A 142 0.13 -12.16 10.37
N TYR A 143 1.11 -12.30 11.26
CA TYR A 143 2.53 -12.29 10.98
C TYR A 143 3.17 -13.69 10.93
N SER A 144 2.42 -14.78 11.14
CA SER A 144 2.99 -16.16 11.13
C SER A 144 3.68 -16.49 9.80
N TYR A 145 3.16 -15.97 8.69
CA TYR A 145 3.77 -16.12 7.38
C TYR A 145 5.20 -15.54 7.31
N ASN A 146 5.46 -14.45 8.01
CA ASN A 146 6.77 -13.78 8.01
C ASN A 146 7.90 -14.66 8.57
N VAL A 147 7.57 -15.58 9.48
CA VAL A 147 8.53 -16.45 10.16
C VAL A 147 8.45 -17.91 9.71
N ALA A 148 7.57 -18.24 8.76
CA ALA A 148 7.29 -19.61 8.35
C ALA A 148 8.54 -20.39 7.88
N HIS A 149 9.47 -19.71 7.25
CA HIS A 149 10.71 -20.27 6.72
C HIS A 149 11.93 -20.07 7.63
N ILE A 150 11.77 -19.51 8.83
CA ILE A 150 12.85 -19.41 9.81
C ILE A 150 12.97 -20.78 10.52
N ALA A 151 14.02 -21.54 10.22
CA ALA A 151 14.28 -22.81 10.88
C ALA A 151 14.77 -22.60 12.32
N GLU A 152 15.77 -21.73 12.51
CA GLU A 152 16.47 -21.53 13.78
C GLU A 152 16.87 -20.07 13.99
N THR A 153 16.94 -19.64 15.25
CA THR A 153 17.52 -18.37 15.68
C THR A 153 18.57 -18.61 16.75
N GLU A 154 19.70 -17.89 16.66
CA GLU A 154 20.79 -17.94 17.64
C GLU A 154 21.17 -16.53 18.07
N VAL A 155 21.04 -16.24 19.37
CA VAL A 155 21.46 -14.96 19.96
C VAL A 155 22.98 -14.99 20.16
N ILE A 156 23.72 -14.23 19.35
CA ILE A 156 25.18 -14.16 19.44
C ILE A 156 25.62 -13.25 20.58
N ASP A 157 25.00 -12.07 20.68
CA ASP A 157 25.20 -11.11 21.75
C ASP A 157 23.94 -10.23 21.92
N ALA A 158 24.01 -9.19 22.75
CA ALA A 158 22.88 -8.32 23.05
C ALA A 158 22.31 -7.58 21.82
N THR A 159 23.09 -7.45 20.75
CA THR A 159 22.76 -6.68 19.56
C THR A 159 22.82 -7.48 18.25
N THR A 160 23.14 -8.78 18.33
CA THR A 160 23.39 -9.62 17.16
C THR A 160 22.59 -10.90 17.24
N LEU A 161 21.76 -11.14 16.23
CA LEU A 161 20.99 -12.37 16.03
C LEU A 161 21.38 -13.03 14.72
N LYS A 162 21.64 -14.35 14.75
CA LYS A 162 21.73 -15.18 13.57
C LYS A 162 20.39 -15.86 13.30
N ILE A 163 19.97 -15.85 12.04
CA ILE A 163 18.75 -16.51 11.55
C ILE A 163 19.14 -17.52 10.49
N THR A 164 18.67 -18.76 10.63
CA THR A 164 18.86 -19.83 9.65
C THR A 164 17.49 -20.16 9.03
N LEU A 165 17.41 -20.18 7.70
CA LEU A 165 16.19 -20.52 6.95
C LEU A 165 16.19 -22.00 6.55
N ASP A 166 14.99 -22.58 6.35
CA ASP A 166 14.81 -23.94 5.78
C ASP A 166 14.94 -23.92 4.25
N SER A 167 14.61 -22.81 3.61
CA SER A 167 14.61 -22.62 2.17
C SER A 167 15.22 -21.24 1.81
N ASP A 168 15.65 -21.07 0.57
CA ASP A 168 16.09 -19.75 0.08
C ASP A 168 14.88 -18.88 -0.23
N ILE A 169 14.75 -17.77 0.47
CA ILE A 169 13.62 -16.84 0.36
C ILE A 169 14.09 -15.55 -0.29
N PRO A 170 13.59 -15.21 -1.49
CA PRO A 170 13.87 -13.95 -2.13
C PRO A 170 13.43 -12.76 -1.27
N PHE A 171 14.26 -11.73 -1.17
CA PHE A 171 13.96 -10.52 -0.39
C PHE A 171 13.57 -10.82 1.08
N PHE A 172 14.27 -11.76 1.72
CA PHE A 172 13.94 -12.22 3.07
C PHE A 172 13.81 -11.08 4.08
N GLU A 173 14.55 -9.99 3.94
CA GLU A 173 14.51 -8.83 4.82
C GLU A 173 13.11 -8.21 4.90
N TYR A 174 12.29 -8.32 3.85
CA TYR A 174 10.89 -7.90 3.86
C TYR A 174 10.00 -8.76 4.78
N ASN A 175 10.48 -9.91 5.21
CA ASN A 175 9.78 -10.72 6.20
C ASN A 175 10.02 -10.21 7.64
N LEU A 176 10.97 -9.29 7.85
CA LEU A 176 11.35 -8.78 9.17
C LEU A 176 10.61 -7.48 9.55
N ILE A 177 9.39 -7.30 9.05
CA ILE A 177 8.54 -6.11 9.27
C ILE A 177 7.44 -6.33 10.32
N PHE A 178 7.52 -7.40 11.11
CA PHE A 178 6.57 -7.69 12.18
C PHE A 178 6.97 -6.98 13.49
N PRO A 179 6.00 -6.63 14.36
CA PRO A 179 6.25 -5.98 15.64
C PRO A 179 7.05 -6.89 16.57
N ILE A 180 8.04 -6.32 17.28
CA ILE A 180 8.86 -7.06 18.25
C ILE A 180 8.28 -6.93 19.66
N MET A 181 8.38 -8.02 20.45
CA MET A 181 7.85 -8.12 21.81
C MET A 181 8.98 -8.30 22.84
N SER A 182 8.82 -7.72 24.02
CA SER A 182 9.83 -7.78 25.08
C SER A 182 9.88 -9.13 25.78
N SER A 183 10.99 -9.84 25.62
CA SER A 183 11.22 -11.14 26.29
C SER A 183 11.31 -11.01 27.81
N ASN A 184 11.80 -9.88 28.32
CA ASN A 184 11.92 -9.62 29.77
C ASN A 184 10.56 -9.25 30.38
N TYR A 185 9.75 -8.44 29.69
CA TYR A 185 8.44 -8.01 30.18
C TYR A 185 7.48 -9.19 30.37
N TYR A 186 7.49 -10.14 29.42
CA TYR A 186 6.65 -11.34 29.46
C TYR A 186 7.33 -12.56 30.09
N TYR A 187 8.48 -12.39 30.73
CA TYR A 187 9.19 -13.50 31.35
C TYR A 187 8.32 -14.21 32.41
N GLY A 188 8.17 -15.53 32.28
CA GLY A 188 7.41 -16.36 33.20
C GLY A 188 5.89 -16.29 33.03
N GLU A 189 5.39 -15.59 32.02
CA GLU A 189 3.97 -15.51 31.68
C GLU A 189 3.65 -16.17 30.35
N ASP A 190 2.41 -16.62 30.21
CA ASP A 190 1.86 -16.99 28.92
C ASP A 190 1.48 -15.68 28.18
N PHE A 191 2.22 -15.38 27.12
CA PHE A 191 2.05 -14.16 26.32
C PHE A 191 0.63 -14.01 25.77
N PHE A 192 -0.02 -15.10 25.38
CA PHE A 192 -1.32 -15.06 24.70
C PHE A 192 -2.49 -14.86 25.63
N THR A 193 -2.32 -15.19 26.92
CA THR A 193 -3.34 -15.02 27.97
C THR A 193 -3.01 -13.93 28.98
N SER A 194 -1.86 -13.27 28.82
CA SER A 194 -1.41 -12.20 29.73
C SER A 194 -2.37 -11.01 29.73
N SER A 195 -2.73 -10.55 30.93
CA SER A 195 -3.50 -9.32 31.15
C SER A 195 -2.65 -8.07 31.31
N LYS A 196 -1.33 -8.18 31.15
CA LYS A 196 -0.43 -7.02 31.19
C LYS A 196 -0.77 -6.04 30.09
N MET A 197 -0.68 -4.74 30.41
CA MET A 197 -0.80 -3.70 29.38
C MET A 197 0.36 -3.85 28.38
N PRO A 198 0.09 -4.05 27.08
CA PRO A 198 1.16 -4.26 26.12
C PRO A 198 2.10 -3.05 26.02
N ILE A 199 3.40 -3.32 25.89
CA ILE A 199 4.44 -2.30 25.72
C ILE A 199 5.20 -2.54 24.41
N GLY A 200 5.60 -1.44 23.75
CA GLY A 200 6.43 -1.43 22.55
C GLY A 200 7.69 -0.58 22.74
N THR A 201 8.41 -0.35 21.66
CA THR A 201 9.53 0.58 21.57
C THR A 201 9.17 1.84 20.81
N GLY A 202 7.96 1.91 20.25
CA GLY A 202 7.50 2.91 19.30
C GLY A 202 7.31 4.31 19.89
N ARG A 203 6.95 5.22 19.01
CA ARG A 203 6.82 6.67 19.28
C ARG A 203 5.68 7.04 20.25
N TYR A 204 4.68 6.17 20.40
CA TYR A 204 3.58 6.32 21.34
C TYR A 204 3.44 5.08 22.21
N LYS A 205 3.08 5.29 23.48
CA LYS A 205 2.82 4.23 24.47
C LYS A 205 1.36 4.22 24.89
N ILE A 206 0.82 3.04 25.18
CA ILE A 206 -0.52 2.88 25.74
C ILE A 206 -0.50 3.39 27.18
N THR A 207 -1.43 4.27 27.51
CA THR A 207 -1.60 4.81 28.88
C THR A 207 -2.92 4.38 29.52
N ASN A 208 -3.92 4.04 28.71
CA ASN A 208 -5.21 3.56 29.19
C ASN A 208 -5.87 2.67 28.16
N ILE A 209 -6.52 1.61 28.63
CA ILE A 209 -7.47 0.77 27.88
C ILE A 209 -8.75 0.70 28.69
N SER A 210 -9.86 1.13 28.09
CA SER A 210 -11.19 1.07 28.69
C SER A 210 -12.18 0.43 27.73
N SER A 211 -13.42 0.22 28.16
CA SER A 211 -14.49 -0.30 27.29
C SER A 211 -14.83 0.61 26.11
N ASN A 212 -14.52 1.92 26.19
CA ASN A 212 -14.95 2.91 25.22
C ASN A 212 -13.80 3.52 24.40
N ASN A 213 -12.57 3.43 24.90
CA ASN A 213 -11.42 4.00 24.22
C ASN A 213 -10.10 3.39 24.68
N VAL A 214 -9.11 3.52 23.80
CA VAL A 214 -7.69 3.35 24.10
C VAL A 214 -7.02 4.71 23.97
N THR A 215 -6.13 5.05 24.90
CA THR A 215 -5.36 6.30 24.87
C THR A 215 -3.88 6.00 24.75
N LEU A 216 -3.25 6.66 23.78
CA LEU A 216 -1.81 6.64 23.59
C LEU A 216 -1.25 8.02 23.96
N ALA A 217 -0.08 8.05 24.59
CA ALA A 217 0.70 9.26 24.82
C ALA A 217 2.07 9.14 24.14
N LYS A 218 2.64 10.25 23.72
CA LYS A 218 3.99 10.24 23.14
C LYS A 218 4.99 9.67 24.13
N PHE A 219 6.00 8.98 23.62
CA PHE A 219 7.08 8.41 24.43
C PHE A 219 8.34 9.25 24.28
N ASP A 220 8.67 10.04 25.29
CA ASP A 220 9.76 11.02 25.26
C ASP A 220 11.14 10.40 25.04
N LYS A 221 11.31 9.11 25.36
CA LYS A 221 12.57 8.38 25.15
C LYS A 221 12.67 7.69 23.78
N TRP A 222 11.62 7.76 22.98
CA TRP A 222 11.67 7.24 21.62
C TRP A 222 12.81 7.87 20.81
N LYS A 223 13.52 7.07 20.05
CA LYS A 223 14.64 7.48 19.22
C LYS A 223 14.33 7.20 17.76
N SER A 224 14.12 8.26 17.00
CA SER A 224 13.95 8.16 15.56
C SER A 224 15.19 7.61 14.87
N THR A 225 15.00 6.67 13.97
CA THR A 225 16.05 6.21 13.05
C THR A 225 16.13 7.08 11.79
N THR A 226 15.10 7.88 11.52
CA THR A 226 14.97 8.75 10.33
C THR A 226 15.36 10.21 10.58
N GLY A 227 15.86 10.53 11.78
CA GLY A 227 16.30 11.89 12.14
C GLY A 227 15.18 12.83 12.58
N VAL A 228 13.95 12.35 12.75
CA VAL A 228 12.85 13.12 13.34
C VAL A 228 13.18 13.43 14.80
N THR A 229 13.07 14.69 15.19
CA THR A 229 13.47 15.17 16.53
C THR A 229 12.29 15.50 17.42
N GLU A 230 11.10 15.71 16.87
CA GLU A 230 9.92 16.12 17.63
C GLU A 230 8.63 15.49 17.08
N LEU A 231 7.76 15.05 18.00
CA LEU A 231 6.38 14.65 17.73
C LEU A 231 5.47 15.80 18.14
N LYS A 232 4.65 16.30 17.22
CA LYS A 232 3.74 17.42 17.49
C LYS A 232 2.48 17.02 18.24
N LEU A 233 2.01 15.78 18.09
CA LEU A 233 0.88 15.23 18.84
C LEU A 233 1.38 14.69 20.18
N ASP A 234 0.73 15.10 21.28
CA ASP A 234 1.00 14.60 22.61
C ASP A 234 0.20 13.34 22.91
N ASN A 235 -1.06 13.27 22.44
CA ASN A 235 -1.93 12.13 22.69
C ASN A 235 -2.68 11.70 21.42
N ILE A 236 -3.03 10.40 21.38
CA ILE A 236 -3.93 9.83 20.38
C ILE A 236 -5.03 9.07 21.14
N LYS A 237 -6.27 9.48 20.95
CA LYS A 237 -7.45 8.82 21.52
C LYS A 237 -8.18 8.01 20.47
N ILE A 238 -8.27 6.72 20.67
CA ILE A 238 -8.93 5.76 19.82
C ILE A 238 -10.28 5.44 20.44
N ASN A 239 -11.37 5.95 19.89
CA ASN A 239 -12.72 5.70 20.38
C ASN A 239 -13.25 4.41 19.75
N LEU A 240 -13.84 3.54 20.57
CA LEU A 240 -14.35 2.24 20.20
C LEU A 240 -15.86 2.32 19.95
N TYR A 241 -16.30 1.94 18.77
CA TYR A 241 -17.70 2.00 18.33
C TYR A 241 -18.22 0.61 17.95
N SER A 242 -19.53 0.42 18.05
CA SER A 242 -20.19 -0.84 17.68
C SER A 242 -20.41 -0.97 16.18
N SER A 243 -20.42 0.15 15.44
CA SER A 243 -20.68 0.17 13.99
C SER A 243 -19.97 1.33 13.28
N MET A 244 -19.72 1.16 11.97
CA MET A 244 -19.21 2.24 11.13
C MET A 244 -20.20 3.43 11.02
N GLY A 245 -21.50 3.18 11.17
CA GLY A 245 -22.50 4.25 11.23
C GLY A 245 -22.26 5.20 12.40
N GLU A 246 -21.91 4.66 13.57
CA GLU A 246 -21.55 5.47 14.74
C GLU A 246 -20.23 6.22 14.53
N VAL A 247 -19.24 5.60 13.89
CA VAL A 247 -17.97 6.25 13.51
C VAL A 247 -18.24 7.44 12.60
N TYR A 248 -19.04 7.27 11.54
CA TYR A 248 -19.39 8.35 10.62
C TYR A 248 -20.16 9.48 11.31
N ASN A 249 -21.12 9.15 12.18
CA ASN A 249 -21.84 10.16 12.96
C ASN A 249 -20.90 10.95 13.87
N SER A 250 -19.97 10.27 14.55
CA SER A 250 -18.99 10.91 15.43
C SER A 250 -18.01 11.81 14.65
N PHE A 251 -17.63 11.42 13.44
CA PHE A 251 -16.83 12.26 12.55
C PHE A 251 -17.64 13.50 12.12
N LYS A 252 -18.88 13.32 11.69
CA LYS A 252 -19.78 14.39 11.24
C LYS A 252 -19.99 15.48 12.27
N ILE A 253 -20.10 15.11 13.55
CA ILE A 253 -20.28 16.05 14.67
C ILE A 253 -18.95 16.54 15.28
N GLY A 254 -17.80 16.16 14.70
CA GLY A 254 -16.48 16.64 15.11
C GLY A 254 -15.92 15.98 16.38
N ASN A 255 -16.39 14.80 16.79
CA ASN A 255 -15.86 14.05 17.93
C ASN A 255 -14.61 13.24 17.61
N ILE A 256 -14.39 12.92 16.33
CA ILE A 256 -13.19 12.24 15.81
C ILE A 256 -12.64 12.99 14.62
N ASP A 257 -11.36 12.84 14.34
CA ASP A 257 -10.59 13.64 13.39
C ASP A 257 -10.13 12.80 12.18
N LEU A 258 -10.01 11.48 12.36
CA LEU A 258 -9.50 10.56 11.35
C LEU A 258 -10.29 9.26 11.37
N ILE A 259 -10.64 8.76 10.19
CA ILE A 259 -11.23 7.43 9.98
C ILE A 259 -10.65 6.75 8.74
N ASN A 260 -10.55 5.42 8.81
CA ASN A 260 -10.26 4.56 7.67
C ASN A 260 -11.53 3.82 7.26
N THR A 261 -11.77 3.68 5.98
CA THR A 261 -12.92 2.95 5.46
C THR A 261 -12.62 2.36 4.08
N SER A 262 -13.27 1.27 3.74
CA SER A 262 -13.35 0.76 2.37
C SER A 262 -14.71 1.03 1.71
N ASN A 263 -15.63 1.71 2.42
CA ASN A 263 -16.95 2.06 1.87
C ASN A 263 -16.82 3.30 0.96
N PRO A 264 -17.01 3.19 -0.35
CA PRO A 264 -16.91 4.32 -1.28
C PRO A 264 -18.08 5.30 -1.12
N ASN A 265 -19.21 4.84 -0.55
CA ASN A 265 -20.41 5.65 -0.35
C ASN A 265 -20.42 6.34 1.02
N PHE A 266 -19.26 6.47 1.68
CA PHE A 266 -19.13 7.12 2.99
C PHE A 266 -19.74 8.53 3.03
N GLN A 267 -19.77 9.24 1.89
CA GLN A 267 -20.33 10.59 1.77
C GLN A 267 -21.84 10.65 2.04
N GLU A 268 -22.57 9.55 1.86
CA GLU A 268 -23.99 9.46 2.22
C GLU A 268 -24.20 9.66 3.73
N TYR A 269 -23.18 9.35 4.53
CA TYR A 269 -23.22 9.43 5.99
C TYR A 269 -22.64 10.75 6.54
N ILE A 270 -21.52 11.23 5.99
CA ILE A 270 -20.81 12.39 6.52
C ILE A 270 -21.01 13.69 5.70
N GLY A 271 -21.65 13.60 4.54
CA GLY A 271 -21.79 14.72 3.60
C GLY A 271 -20.65 14.78 2.58
N THR A 272 -20.60 15.85 1.80
CA THR A 272 -19.68 16.01 0.66
C THR A 272 -18.60 17.06 0.86
N ILE A 273 -18.59 17.76 1.98
CA ILE A 273 -17.66 18.86 2.31
C ILE A 273 -17.18 18.76 3.76
N GLY A 274 -16.15 19.51 4.09
CA GLY A 274 -15.67 19.62 5.49
C GLY A 274 -14.62 18.58 5.86
N PHE A 275 -14.08 17.82 4.90
CA PHE A 275 -13.06 16.81 5.12
C PHE A 275 -12.05 16.73 3.97
N ASN A 276 -10.90 16.16 4.25
CA ASN A 276 -9.92 15.72 3.25
C ASN A 276 -10.06 14.21 3.05
N LYS A 277 -9.86 13.75 1.81
CA LYS A 277 -9.95 12.34 1.43
C LYS A 277 -8.70 11.91 0.70
N THR A 278 -8.12 10.78 1.10
CA THR A 278 -7.04 10.13 0.39
C THR A 278 -7.44 8.68 0.07
N GLU A 279 -7.47 8.34 -1.21
CA GLU A 279 -7.71 6.97 -1.68
C GLU A 279 -6.38 6.29 -1.97
N TYR A 280 -6.27 5.02 -1.61
CA TYR A 280 -5.09 4.22 -1.90
C TYR A 280 -5.48 2.77 -2.20
N PRO A 281 -4.66 2.02 -3.00
CA PRO A 281 -4.99 0.65 -3.35
C PRO A 281 -5.01 -0.25 -2.13
N GLY A 282 -5.93 -1.22 -2.10
CA GLY A 282 -5.92 -2.30 -1.13
C GLY A 282 -4.99 -3.45 -1.56
N ARG A 283 -4.83 -4.45 -0.70
CA ARG A 283 -3.96 -5.61 -0.97
C ARG A 283 -4.63 -6.73 -1.76
N GLN A 284 -5.95 -6.78 -1.81
CA GLN A 284 -6.67 -7.76 -2.60
C GLN A 284 -6.49 -7.46 -4.10
N PHE A 285 -5.79 -8.34 -4.81
CA PHE A 285 -5.52 -8.27 -6.25
C PHE A 285 -6.20 -9.44 -6.96
N ASP A 286 -7.08 -9.16 -7.90
CA ASP A 286 -7.81 -10.15 -8.68
C ASP A 286 -7.31 -10.19 -10.13
N PHE A 287 -7.20 -11.38 -10.69
CA PHE A 287 -6.62 -11.61 -12.01
C PHE A 287 -7.16 -12.88 -12.67
N LEU A 288 -7.02 -12.97 -13.99
CA LEU A 288 -7.18 -14.21 -14.75
C LEU A 288 -5.84 -14.90 -14.88
N SER A 289 -5.71 -16.09 -14.32
CA SER A 289 -4.55 -16.96 -14.52
C SER A 289 -4.77 -17.87 -15.72
N PHE A 290 -3.79 -17.95 -16.60
CA PHE A 290 -3.78 -18.84 -17.74
C PHE A 290 -2.94 -20.08 -17.44
N ASN A 291 -3.48 -21.27 -17.62
CA ASN A 291 -2.66 -22.48 -17.55
C ASN A 291 -1.80 -22.60 -18.82
N CYS A 292 -0.58 -22.09 -18.77
CA CYS A 292 0.33 -22.08 -19.92
C CYS A 292 0.74 -23.48 -20.41
N ALA A 293 0.39 -24.54 -19.70
CA ALA A 293 0.53 -25.93 -20.15
C ALA A 293 -0.69 -26.46 -20.94
N ASP A 294 -1.83 -25.73 -20.97
CA ASP A 294 -3.00 -26.08 -21.76
C ASP A 294 -2.76 -25.87 -23.27
N GLU A 295 -3.40 -26.70 -24.11
CA GLU A 295 -3.22 -26.68 -25.59
C GLU A 295 -3.47 -25.30 -26.22
N LEU A 296 -4.44 -24.53 -25.72
CA LEU A 296 -4.74 -23.20 -26.26
C LEU A 296 -4.00 -22.10 -25.49
N MET A 297 -3.86 -22.26 -24.18
CA MET A 297 -3.19 -21.25 -23.35
C MET A 297 -1.65 -21.23 -23.48
N GLN A 298 -1.02 -22.28 -24.02
CA GLN A 298 0.40 -22.23 -24.41
C GLN A 298 0.66 -21.27 -25.58
N LEU A 299 -0.37 -20.95 -26.37
CA LEU A 299 -0.28 -20.04 -27.52
C LEU A 299 -0.29 -18.59 -27.05
N LYS A 300 0.85 -17.91 -27.17
CA LYS A 300 1.05 -16.54 -26.70
C LYS A 300 0.03 -15.57 -27.30
N GLU A 301 -0.24 -15.68 -28.61
CA GLU A 301 -1.21 -14.85 -29.30
C GLU A 301 -2.62 -14.94 -28.72
N VAL A 302 -3.02 -16.11 -28.20
CA VAL A 302 -4.34 -16.28 -27.56
C VAL A 302 -4.39 -15.53 -26.24
N ARG A 303 -3.35 -15.63 -25.39
CA ARG A 303 -3.28 -14.92 -24.12
C ARG A 303 -3.22 -13.39 -24.32
N GLN A 304 -2.43 -12.94 -25.29
CA GLN A 304 -2.36 -11.52 -25.68
C GLN A 304 -3.71 -11.01 -26.19
N ALA A 305 -4.40 -11.76 -27.04
CA ALA A 305 -5.73 -11.37 -27.54
C ALA A 305 -6.73 -11.23 -26.39
N ILE A 306 -6.76 -12.16 -25.42
CA ILE A 306 -7.60 -12.06 -24.24
C ILE A 306 -7.26 -10.78 -23.45
N SER A 307 -5.97 -10.48 -23.27
CA SER A 307 -5.53 -9.28 -22.53
C SER A 307 -6.02 -7.97 -23.18
N TYR A 308 -6.00 -7.89 -24.51
CA TYR A 308 -6.52 -6.72 -25.25
C TYR A 308 -8.06 -6.65 -25.28
N ALA A 309 -8.74 -7.79 -25.20
CA ALA A 309 -10.20 -7.87 -25.31
C ALA A 309 -10.94 -7.49 -24.01
N ILE A 310 -10.25 -7.44 -22.87
CA ILE A 310 -10.88 -7.18 -21.57
C ILE A 310 -10.86 -5.69 -21.24
N ASP A 311 -12.04 -5.08 -21.19
CA ASP A 311 -12.25 -3.73 -20.65
C ASP A 311 -12.36 -3.78 -19.13
N LYS A 312 -11.22 -3.62 -18.46
CA LYS A 312 -11.10 -3.62 -17.00
C LYS A 312 -11.83 -2.45 -16.34
N SER A 313 -11.90 -1.30 -17.03
CA SER A 313 -12.61 -0.12 -16.53
C SER A 313 -14.12 -0.38 -16.50
N ASN A 314 -14.64 -1.04 -17.54
CA ASN A 314 -16.03 -1.48 -17.57
C ASN A 314 -16.32 -2.50 -16.47
N ILE A 315 -15.41 -3.44 -16.20
CA ILE A 315 -15.55 -4.41 -15.10
C ILE A 315 -15.65 -3.69 -13.76
N VAL A 316 -14.70 -2.77 -13.48
CA VAL A 316 -14.67 -2.03 -12.20
C VAL A 316 -15.93 -1.17 -12.02
N SER A 317 -16.39 -0.50 -13.07
CA SER A 317 -17.61 0.34 -12.99
C SER A 317 -18.88 -0.50 -12.83
N SER A 318 -19.01 -1.59 -13.59
CA SER A 318 -20.25 -2.39 -13.67
C SER A 318 -20.41 -3.36 -12.50
N ALA A 319 -19.33 -4.06 -12.10
CA ALA A 319 -19.39 -5.05 -11.02
C ALA A 319 -19.17 -4.44 -9.63
N TYR A 320 -18.47 -3.30 -9.54
CA TYR A 320 -18.03 -2.74 -8.26
C TYR A 320 -18.39 -1.27 -8.04
N ASN A 321 -19.14 -0.62 -8.93
CA ASN A 321 -19.50 0.81 -8.82
C ASN A 321 -18.25 1.69 -8.53
N ASN A 322 -17.10 1.38 -9.17
CA ASN A 322 -15.81 2.04 -8.95
C ASN A 322 -15.24 1.91 -7.52
N GLN A 323 -15.68 0.91 -6.76
CA GLN A 323 -15.16 0.61 -5.42
C GLN A 323 -13.77 -0.03 -5.46
N ASN A 324 -13.39 -0.59 -6.60
CA ASN A 324 -12.08 -1.13 -6.88
C ASN A 324 -11.32 -0.22 -7.87
N SER A 325 -10.03 -0.41 -7.99
CA SER A 325 -9.20 0.25 -9.01
C SER A 325 -8.71 -0.78 -10.02
N VAL A 326 -8.60 -0.39 -11.29
CA VAL A 326 -7.94 -1.22 -12.29
C VAL A 326 -6.52 -1.54 -11.82
N ALA A 327 -6.09 -2.77 -11.97
CA ALA A 327 -4.74 -3.20 -11.62
C ALA A 327 -4.23 -4.21 -12.65
N ASP A 328 -3.12 -3.87 -13.30
CA ASP A 328 -2.51 -4.69 -14.35
C ASP A 328 -1.47 -5.66 -13.80
N TYR A 329 -0.95 -5.37 -12.61
CA TYR A 329 0.19 -6.07 -12.05
C TYR A 329 0.04 -6.26 -10.54
N PRO A 330 0.64 -7.31 -9.95
CA PRO A 330 0.47 -7.62 -8.52
C PRO A 330 1.18 -6.65 -7.56
N LEU A 331 2.01 -5.74 -8.04
CA LEU A 331 2.58 -4.68 -7.21
C LEU A 331 1.63 -3.48 -7.09
N ASP A 332 1.66 -2.82 -5.94
CA ASP A 332 1.00 -1.55 -5.72
C ASP A 332 1.60 -0.48 -6.63
N TYR A 333 0.78 0.37 -7.27
CA TYR A 333 1.34 1.45 -8.12
C TYR A 333 2.02 2.57 -7.33
N GLY A 334 1.86 2.63 -6.01
CA GLY A 334 2.71 3.42 -5.11
C GLY A 334 4.08 2.79 -4.83
N ASN A 335 4.33 1.53 -5.26
CA ASN A 335 5.60 0.86 -5.03
C ASN A 335 6.71 1.47 -5.89
N PHE A 336 7.91 1.65 -5.32
CA PHE A 336 9.07 2.23 -6.01
C PHE A 336 9.48 1.47 -7.29
N LEU A 337 9.12 0.20 -7.39
CA LEU A 337 9.36 -0.63 -8.57
C LEU A 337 8.32 -0.43 -9.68
N TYR A 338 7.18 0.18 -9.35
CA TYR A 338 6.16 0.46 -10.33
C TYR A 338 6.60 1.62 -11.25
N THR A 339 6.35 1.50 -12.54
CA THR A 339 6.64 2.55 -13.52
C THR A 339 5.48 2.68 -14.51
N GLU A 340 5.41 3.77 -15.26
CA GLU A 340 4.40 3.95 -16.32
C GLU A 340 4.43 2.82 -17.36
N ASN A 341 5.61 2.21 -17.57
CA ASN A 341 5.75 1.05 -18.46
C ASN A 341 5.12 -0.23 -17.90
N THR A 342 4.70 -0.26 -16.64
CA THR A 342 3.96 -1.40 -16.04
C THR A 342 2.48 -1.42 -16.42
N ALA A 343 1.91 -0.28 -16.84
CA ALA A 343 0.53 -0.23 -17.29
C ALA A 343 0.29 -1.15 -18.47
N SER A 344 -0.89 -1.77 -18.54
CA SER A 344 -1.28 -2.61 -19.67
C SER A 344 -1.41 -1.78 -20.95
N SER A 345 -1.47 -2.49 -22.08
CA SER A 345 -1.72 -1.87 -23.40
C SER A 345 -3.13 -1.27 -23.52
N GLY A 346 -3.98 -1.42 -22.49
CA GLY A 346 -5.36 -1.00 -22.45
C GLY A 346 -6.30 -1.91 -23.26
N TYR A 347 -7.61 -1.67 -23.12
CA TYR A 347 -8.63 -2.35 -23.91
C TYR A 347 -8.55 -1.92 -25.38
N ASN A 348 -8.48 -2.91 -26.28
CA ASN A 348 -8.49 -2.70 -27.73
C ASN A 348 -8.98 -3.95 -28.46
N ALA A 349 -10.26 -4.02 -28.74
CA ALA A 349 -10.89 -5.17 -29.40
C ALA A 349 -10.34 -5.43 -30.83
N GLU A 350 -9.99 -4.38 -31.57
CA GLU A 350 -9.42 -4.54 -32.90
C GLU A 350 -7.98 -5.09 -32.84
N GLN A 351 -7.19 -4.65 -31.87
CA GLN A 351 -5.85 -5.21 -31.65
C GLN A 351 -5.94 -6.68 -31.21
N ALA A 352 -6.94 -7.06 -30.41
CA ALA A 352 -7.18 -8.45 -30.01
C ALA A 352 -7.42 -9.35 -31.24
N LYS A 353 -8.27 -8.90 -32.20
CA LYS A 353 -8.54 -9.61 -33.43
C LYS A 353 -7.28 -9.72 -34.30
N LYS A 354 -6.55 -8.60 -34.45
CA LYS A 354 -5.31 -8.55 -35.24
C LYS A 354 -4.25 -9.53 -34.71
N VAL A 355 -4.07 -9.59 -33.38
CA VAL A 355 -3.12 -10.53 -32.76
C VAL A 355 -3.49 -11.98 -33.07
N LEU A 356 -4.78 -12.32 -33.09
CA LEU A 356 -5.22 -13.66 -33.52
C LEU A 356 -4.92 -13.91 -34.98
N GLU A 357 -5.20 -12.95 -35.88
CA GLU A 357 -4.91 -13.07 -37.32
C GLU A 357 -3.41 -13.26 -37.58
N ASP A 358 -2.58 -12.40 -36.96
CA ASP A 358 -1.12 -12.48 -37.07
C ASP A 358 -0.58 -13.82 -36.52
N GLY A 359 -1.27 -14.38 -35.50
CA GLY A 359 -1.04 -15.71 -34.94
C GLY A 359 -1.57 -16.87 -35.79
N GLY A 360 -2.13 -16.60 -37.00
CA GLY A 360 -2.61 -17.61 -37.95
C GLY A 360 -4.02 -18.16 -37.64
N TRP A 361 -4.79 -17.46 -36.81
CA TRP A 361 -6.21 -17.74 -36.62
C TRP A 361 -7.02 -17.08 -37.74
N THR A 362 -8.05 -17.76 -38.25
CA THR A 362 -8.96 -17.25 -39.27
C THR A 362 -10.38 -17.14 -38.72
N TYR A 363 -11.03 -16.02 -38.98
CA TYR A 363 -12.40 -15.78 -38.52
C TYR A 363 -13.40 -16.34 -39.53
N ILE A 364 -14.07 -17.46 -39.21
CA ILE A 364 -15.00 -18.18 -40.09
C ILE A 364 -16.27 -18.50 -39.31
N ASN A 365 -17.43 -18.12 -39.87
CA ASN A 365 -18.75 -18.35 -39.28
C ASN A 365 -18.83 -17.85 -37.82
N ASN A 366 -18.40 -16.63 -37.60
CA ASN A 366 -18.38 -15.96 -36.30
C ASN A 366 -17.53 -16.68 -35.23
N ARG A 367 -16.50 -17.43 -35.62
CA ARG A 367 -15.59 -18.14 -34.71
C ARG A 367 -14.16 -18.11 -35.26
N TRP A 368 -13.21 -18.01 -34.37
CA TRP A 368 -11.79 -18.13 -34.66
C TRP A 368 -11.40 -19.59 -34.83
N LYS A 369 -10.70 -19.93 -35.90
CA LYS A 369 -10.23 -21.28 -36.22
C LYS A 369 -8.77 -21.26 -36.67
N LYS A 370 -8.01 -22.29 -36.21
CA LYS A 370 -6.60 -22.49 -36.61
C LYS A 370 -6.32 -23.97 -36.74
N ASN A 371 -5.44 -24.34 -37.68
CA ASN A 371 -4.92 -25.71 -37.76
C ASN A 371 -3.79 -25.87 -36.74
N ILE A 372 -3.98 -26.74 -35.75
CA ILE A 372 -3.02 -27.08 -34.70
C ILE A 372 -2.79 -28.58 -34.77
N GLY A 373 -1.53 -29.01 -35.04
CA GLY A 373 -1.18 -30.43 -35.11
C GLY A 373 -1.97 -31.20 -36.17
N GLY A 374 -2.28 -30.58 -37.32
CA GLY A 374 -3.04 -31.19 -38.40
C GLY A 374 -4.57 -31.26 -38.20
N ARG A 375 -5.10 -30.66 -37.14
CA ARG A 375 -6.53 -30.60 -36.84
C ARG A 375 -7.02 -29.16 -36.77
N THR A 376 -8.16 -28.85 -37.37
CA THR A 376 -8.79 -27.54 -37.21
C THR A 376 -9.41 -27.43 -35.83
N LYS A 377 -8.86 -26.53 -35.04
CA LYS A 377 -9.38 -26.17 -33.70
C LYS A 377 -10.20 -24.90 -33.81
N THR A 378 -11.31 -24.83 -33.07
CA THR A 378 -12.06 -23.60 -32.81
C THR A 378 -11.57 -23.02 -31.51
N LEU A 379 -11.36 -21.70 -31.43
CA LEU A 379 -10.99 -21.02 -30.19
C LEU A 379 -12.20 -21.00 -29.26
N ARG A 380 -12.23 -21.96 -28.37
CA ARG A 380 -13.24 -22.11 -27.33
C ARG A 380 -12.53 -22.19 -26.00
N LEU A 381 -12.88 -21.28 -25.10
CA LEU A 381 -12.23 -21.11 -23.82
C LEU A 381 -13.15 -21.53 -22.67
N LYS A 382 -12.54 -21.99 -21.59
CA LYS A 382 -13.23 -22.31 -20.35
C LYS A 382 -12.66 -21.45 -19.21
N ILE A 383 -13.50 -20.61 -18.59
CA ILE A 383 -13.15 -19.80 -17.43
C ILE A 383 -13.77 -20.43 -16.19
N SER A 384 -12.93 -20.83 -15.25
CA SER A 384 -13.35 -21.40 -13.96
C SER A 384 -13.41 -20.31 -12.89
N VAL A 385 -14.46 -20.35 -12.06
CA VAL A 385 -14.68 -19.40 -10.97
C VAL A 385 -15.39 -20.08 -9.79
N ASP A 386 -15.08 -19.68 -8.57
CA ASP A 386 -15.80 -20.10 -7.37
C ASP A 386 -17.22 -19.52 -7.38
N LYS A 387 -18.23 -20.39 -7.45
CA LYS A 387 -19.65 -20.00 -7.49
C LYS A 387 -20.13 -19.31 -6.19
N THR A 388 -19.41 -19.46 -5.09
CA THR A 388 -19.75 -18.83 -3.81
C THR A 388 -19.29 -17.37 -3.73
N ASN A 389 -18.39 -16.94 -4.62
CA ASN A 389 -17.96 -15.55 -4.74
C ASN A 389 -18.80 -14.85 -5.84
N GLU A 390 -19.95 -14.30 -5.44
CA GLU A 390 -20.89 -13.68 -6.35
C GLU A 390 -20.26 -12.52 -7.16
N SER A 391 -19.40 -11.73 -6.54
CA SER A 391 -18.73 -10.63 -7.23
C SER A 391 -17.81 -11.13 -8.35
N ARG A 392 -17.02 -12.19 -8.11
CA ARG A 392 -16.20 -12.79 -9.16
C ARG A 392 -17.03 -13.50 -10.24
N VAL A 393 -18.18 -14.08 -9.86
CA VAL A 393 -19.11 -14.65 -10.85
C VAL A 393 -19.61 -13.55 -11.81
N ALA A 394 -20.04 -12.40 -11.29
CA ALA A 394 -20.45 -11.26 -12.11
C ALA A 394 -19.31 -10.74 -13.02
N VAL A 395 -18.09 -10.70 -12.50
CA VAL A 395 -16.89 -10.35 -13.31
C VAL A 395 -16.66 -11.39 -14.42
N ALA A 396 -16.78 -12.68 -14.14
CA ALA A 396 -16.61 -13.73 -15.14
C ALA A 396 -17.65 -13.63 -16.27
N GLU A 397 -18.91 -13.28 -15.95
CA GLU A 397 -19.98 -13.04 -16.93
C GLU A 397 -19.70 -11.81 -17.81
N LEU A 398 -19.14 -10.73 -17.25
CA LEU A 398 -18.71 -9.58 -18.05
C LEU A 398 -17.56 -9.93 -18.98
N ILE A 399 -16.58 -10.71 -18.52
CA ILE A 399 -15.45 -11.16 -19.34
C ILE A 399 -15.93 -12.11 -20.45
N GLU A 400 -16.82 -13.05 -20.15
CA GLU A 400 -17.44 -13.92 -21.16
C GLU A 400 -18.05 -13.09 -22.29
N LYS A 401 -18.88 -12.10 -21.95
CA LYS A 401 -19.51 -11.21 -22.91
C LYS A 401 -18.50 -10.44 -23.75
N GLN A 402 -17.47 -9.85 -23.15
CA GLN A 402 -16.44 -9.08 -23.86
C GLN A 402 -15.64 -9.96 -24.84
N LEU A 403 -15.34 -11.20 -24.48
CA LEU A 403 -14.63 -12.15 -25.35
C LEU A 403 -15.55 -12.64 -26.48
N GLU A 404 -16.83 -12.86 -26.23
CA GLU A 404 -17.80 -13.24 -27.26
C GLU A 404 -18.03 -12.12 -28.29
N GLU A 405 -17.97 -10.83 -27.91
CA GLU A 405 -18.05 -9.68 -28.80
C GLU A 405 -16.95 -9.67 -29.88
N ILE A 406 -15.81 -10.26 -29.59
CA ILE A 406 -14.72 -10.41 -30.58
C ILE A 406 -14.69 -11.81 -31.24
N GLY A 407 -15.70 -12.65 -30.98
CA GLY A 407 -15.87 -13.98 -31.59
C GLY A 407 -15.11 -15.13 -30.94
N ILE A 408 -14.64 -14.94 -29.71
CA ILE A 408 -14.09 -16.01 -28.88
C ILE A 408 -15.25 -16.69 -28.13
N ASP A 409 -15.43 -18.00 -28.33
CA ASP A 409 -16.46 -18.79 -27.63
C ASP A 409 -16.01 -19.07 -26.20
N VAL A 410 -16.81 -18.71 -25.21
CA VAL A 410 -16.46 -18.87 -23.79
C VAL A 410 -17.49 -19.75 -23.08
N LYS A 411 -17.01 -20.60 -22.20
CA LYS A 411 -17.83 -21.40 -21.27
C LYS A 411 -17.42 -21.08 -19.83
N LEU A 412 -18.34 -20.60 -19.02
CA LEU A 412 -18.12 -20.45 -17.59
C LEU A 412 -18.28 -21.79 -16.87
N ASP A 413 -17.29 -22.15 -16.04
CA ASP A 413 -17.28 -23.30 -15.13
C ASP A 413 -17.40 -22.80 -13.69
N LYS A 414 -18.65 -22.56 -13.23
CA LYS A 414 -18.97 -22.09 -11.89
C LYS A 414 -18.93 -23.28 -10.92
N VAL A 415 -17.82 -23.45 -10.22
CA VAL A 415 -17.56 -24.64 -9.38
C VAL A 415 -17.77 -24.38 -7.88
N SER A 416 -17.89 -25.45 -7.08
CA SER A 416 -17.88 -25.31 -5.63
C SER A 416 -16.52 -24.84 -5.12
N ASN A 417 -16.48 -24.22 -3.94
CA ASN A 417 -15.24 -23.78 -3.31
C ASN A 417 -14.21 -24.91 -3.17
N GLU A 418 -14.64 -26.12 -2.77
CA GLU A 418 -13.77 -27.29 -2.69
C GLU A 418 -13.12 -27.63 -4.04
N LYS A 419 -13.90 -27.66 -5.12
CA LYS A 419 -13.39 -27.93 -6.46
C LYS A 419 -12.50 -26.79 -6.97
N TYR A 420 -12.86 -25.56 -6.63
CA TYR A 420 -12.05 -24.38 -6.94
C TYR A 420 -10.67 -24.46 -6.30
N ASN A 421 -10.60 -24.76 -4.98
CA ASN A 421 -9.33 -24.92 -4.28
C ASN A 421 -8.48 -26.05 -4.90
N LYS A 422 -9.11 -27.16 -5.27
CA LYS A 422 -8.42 -28.23 -5.99
C LYS A 422 -7.87 -27.77 -7.35
N TYR A 423 -8.60 -26.92 -8.07
CA TYR A 423 -8.09 -26.33 -9.31
C TYR A 423 -6.86 -25.44 -9.08
N VAL A 424 -6.84 -24.66 -7.99
CA VAL A 424 -5.70 -23.86 -7.59
C VAL A 424 -4.50 -24.75 -7.24
N ASP A 425 -4.71 -25.78 -6.41
CA ASP A 425 -3.65 -26.66 -5.92
C ASP A 425 -3.03 -27.51 -7.04
N ASP A 426 -3.89 -28.17 -7.84
CA ASP A 426 -3.48 -29.08 -8.92
C ASP A 426 -3.16 -28.34 -10.23
N ARG A 427 -3.49 -27.02 -10.33
CA ARG A 427 -3.43 -26.23 -11.57
C ARG A 427 -4.19 -26.85 -12.74
N ASN A 428 -5.28 -27.56 -12.42
CA ASN A 428 -6.09 -28.29 -13.40
C ASN A 428 -7.26 -27.45 -13.91
N TYR A 429 -6.94 -26.35 -14.57
CA TYR A 429 -7.88 -25.43 -15.22
C TYR A 429 -7.30 -24.99 -16.56
N GLN A 430 -8.09 -24.32 -17.40
CA GLN A 430 -7.61 -23.62 -18.59
C GLN A 430 -7.40 -22.14 -18.31
N ILE A 431 -8.43 -21.46 -17.81
CA ILE A 431 -8.39 -20.10 -17.29
C ILE A 431 -9.05 -20.09 -15.93
N LEU A 432 -8.44 -19.46 -14.95
CA LEU A 432 -8.96 -19.36 -13.59
C LEU A 432 -9.12 -17.88 -13.20
N LEU A 433 -10.33 -17.46 -12.86
CA LEU A 433 -10.54 -16.17 -12.22
C LEU A 433 -10.27 -16.32 -10.71
N THR A 434 -9.25 -15.67 -10.25
CA THR A 434 -8.73 -15.80 -8.89
C THR A 434 -8.27 -14.46 -8.31
N GLY A 435 -7.85 -14.46 -7.06
CA GLY A 435 -7.27 -13.30 -6.42
C GLY A 435 -6.52 -13.66 -5.16
N VAL A 436 -5.56 -12.81 -4.82
CA VAL A 436 -4.67 -12.99 -3.68
C VAL A 436 -4.52 -11.69 -2.88
N TYR A 437 -4.16 -11.83 -1.62
CA TYR A 437 -3.61 -10.71 -0.85
C TYR A 437 -2.12 -10.57 -1.18
N THR A 438 -1.76 -9.48 -1.86
CA THR A 438 -0.36 -9.23 -2.25
C THR A 438 0.52 -9.02 -1.02
N SER A 439 1.74 -9.53 -1.07
CA SER A 439 2.79 -9.25 -0.09
C SER A 439 3.25 -7.79 -0.14
N TYR A 440 3.90 -7.32 0.91
CA TYR A 440 4.67 -6.07 0.88
C TYR A 440 6.05 -6.28 0.22
N SER A 441 6.54 -7.53 0.21
CA SER A 441 7.75 -7.88 -0.50
C SER A 441 7.60 -7.69 -2.01
N PRO A 442 8.64 -7.26 -2.70
CA PRO A 442 8.68 -7.25 -4.15
C PRO A 442 8.73 -8.64 -4.77
N ASP A 443 8.79 -9.71 -3.99
CA ASP A 443 8.85 -11.08 -4.48
C ASP A 443 7.65 -11.45 -5.35
N LEU A 444 7.92 -11.86 -6.59
CA LEU A 444 6.93 -12.30 -7.58
C LEU A 444 7.01 -13.81 -7.88
N THR A 445 7.66 -14.58 -7.01
CA THR A 445 7.83 -16.04 -7.12
C THR A 445 6.51 -16.76 -7.38
N TYR A 446 5.44 -16.37 -6.70
CA TYR A 446 4.09 -16.93 -6.88
C TYR A 446 3.60 -16.88 -8.33
N TYR A 447 4.03 -15.90 -9.12
CA TYR A 447 3.56 -15.67 -10.48
C TYR A 447 4.52 -16.22 -11.54
N PHE A 448 5.81 -16.34 -11.25
CA PHE A 448 6.83 -16.55 -12.29
C PHE A 448 7.83 -17.68 -12.01
N SER A 449 7.97 -18.16 -10.77
CA SER A 449 8.91 -19.25 -10.47
C SER A 449 8.33 -20.62 -10.79
N ALA A 450 9.17 -21.65 -10.75
CA ALA A 450 8.73 -23.02 -10.98
C ALA A 450 7.57 -23.40 -10.07
N GLY A 451 6.53 -24.01 -10.63
CA GLY A 451 5.31 -24.38 -9.91
C GLY A 451 4.37 -23.21 -9.63
N ASN A 452 4.54 -22.06 -10.31
CA ASN A 452 3.65 -20.90 -10.19
C ASN A 452 2.19 -21.22 -10.58
N ILE A 453 1.28 -20.31 -10.23
CA ILE A 453 -0.16 -20.49 -10.45
C ILE A 453 -0.52 -20.72 -11.92
N SER A 454 0.23 -20.16 -12.86
CA SER A 454 -0.06 -20.18 -14.30
C SER A 454 0.63 -21.33 -15.06
N ASN A 455 1.35 -22.24 -14.40
CA ASN A 455 2.24 -23.21 -15.07
C ASN A 455 3.15 -22.54 -16.14
N TYR A 456 3.44 -21.26 -15.94
CA TYR A 456 4.32 -20.51 -16.82
C TYR A 456 5.78 -20.91 -16.56
N SER A 457 6.54 -21.10 -17.62
CA SER A 457 7.99 -21.34 -17.56
C SER A 457 8.70 -20.48 -18.60
N GLY A 458 9.78 -19.84 -18.17
CA GLY A 458 10.61 -19.02 -19.05
C GLY A 458 11.97 -18.80 -18.41
N ASP A 459 13.05 -19.26 -19.10
CA ASP A 459 14.43 -19.14 -18.57
C ASP A 459 14.80 -17.69 -18.32
N SER A 460 14.47 -16.78 -19.24
CA SER A 460 14.73 -15.35 -19.10
C SER A 460 14.01 -14.73 -17.90
N MET A 461 12.76 -15.14 -17.62
CA MET A 461 12.01 -14.67 -16.45
C MET A 461 12.65 -15.17 -15.16
N SER A 462 13.04 -16.45 -15.12
CA SER A 462 13.70 -17.08 -13.97
C SER A 462 15.03 -16.39 -13.66
N GLU A 463 15.83 -16.07 -14.69
CA GLU A 463 17.09 -15.34 -14.54
C GLU A 463 16.85 -13.92 -14.01
N LEU A 464 15.88 -13.18 -14.54
CA LEU A 464 15.54 -11.84 -14.08
C LEU A 464 15.07 -11.86 -12.61
N MET A 465 14.22 -12.82 -12.22
CA MET A 465 13.76 -12.99 -10.84
C MET A 465 14.92 -13.28 -9.89
N HIS A 466 15.83 -14.18 -10.27
CA HIS A 466 17.02 -14.48 -9.49
C HIS A 466 17.91 -13.23 -9.34
N ASN A 467 18.20 -12.53 -10.43
CA ASN A 467 19.03 -11.32 -10.40
C ASN A 467 18.40 -10.22 -9.53
N ALA A 468 17.06 -10.06 -9.56
CA ALA A 468 16.38 -9.12 -8.69
C ALA A 468 16.56 -9.45 -7.20
N SER A 469 16.48 -10.74 -6.83
CA SER A 469 16.54 -11.18 -5.43
C SER A 469 17.93 -11.04 -4.78
N ILE A 470 19.00 -11.02 -5.58
CA ILE A 470 20.39 -10.87 -5.08
C ILE A 470 20.93 -9.45 -5.23
N THR A 471 20.22 -8.56 -5.94
CA THR A 471 20.64 -7.17 -6.16
C THR A 471 20.24 -6.31 -4.96
N LYS A 472 21.20 -5.54 -4.41
CA LYS A 472 20.98 -4.71 -3.21
C LYS A 472 20.55 -3.27 -3.53
N GLU A 473 20.99 -2.74 -4.67
CA GLU A 473 20.77 -1.36 -5.05
C GLU A 473 19.37 -1.18 -5.64
N ASN A 474 18.50 -0.44 -4.97
CA ASN A 474 17.10 -0.20 -5.39
C ASN A 474 16.97 0.27 -6.85
N LYS A 475 17.90 1.11 -7.33
CA LYS A 475 17.91 1.56 -8.71
C LYS A 475 18.10 0.40 -9.70
N GLN A 476 19.03 -0.49 -9.41
CA GLN A 476 19.31 -1.66 -10.25
C GLN A 476 18.16 -2.67 -10.18
N VAL A 477 17.58 -2.88 -8.99
CA VAL A 477 16.37 -3.71 -8.82
C VAL A 477 15.25 -3.16 -9.69
N LYS A 478 15.01 -1.86 -9.70
CA LYS A 478 14.01 -1.20 -10.55
C LYS A 478 14.25 -1.44 -12.04
N GLU A 479 15.49 -1.37 -12.50
CA GLU A 479 15.87 -1.65 -13.90
C GLU A 479 15.61 -3.11 -14.27
N ILE A 480 15.85 -4.07 -13.36
CA ILE A 480 15.51 -5.48 -13.56
C ILE A 480 13.99 -5.66 -13.65
N TYR A 481 13.23 -5.03 -12.75
CA TYR A 481 11.77 -5.08 -12.77
C TYR A 481 11.16 -4.50 -14.05
N GLN A 482 11.75 -3.47 -14.65
CA GLN A 482 11.33 -2.97 -15.96
C GLN A 482 11.44 -4.05 -17.06
N LYS A 483 12.50 -4.88 -17.01
CA LYS A 483 12.66 -6.02 -17.92
C LYS A 483 11.63 -7.12 -17.63
N ILE A 484 11.38 -7.42 -16.34
CA ILE A 484 10.32 -8.36 -15.92
C ILE A 484 8.96 -7.90 -16.46
N TYR A 485 8.61 -6.62 -16.35
CA TYR A 485 7.37 -6.08 -16.88
C TYR A 485 7.29 -6.17 -18.41
N SER A 486 8.38 -5.91 -19.12
CA SER A 486 8.42 -6.02 -20.56
C SER A 486 8.16 -7.45 -21.01
N LEU A 487 8.79 -8.42 -20.36
CA LEU A 487 8.61 -9.85 -20.65
C LEU A 487 7.20 -10.33 -20.24
N TYR A 488 6.67 -9.85 -19.12
CA TYR A 488 5.28 -10.11 -18.71
C TYR A 488 4.27 -9.65 -19.76
N LYS A 489 4.43 -8.43 -20.32
CA LYS A 489 3.55 -7.91 -21.37
C LYS A 489 3.64 -8.71 -22.66
N GLU A 490 4.81 -9.25 -22.95
CA GLU A 490 5.01 -10.11 -24.13
C GLU A 490 4.39 -11.49 -23.91
N ASP A 491 4.62 -12.13 -22.76
CA ASP A 491 4.24 -13.52 -22.52
C ASP A 491 2.83 -13.69 -21.96
N VAL A 492 2.32 -12.69 -21.24
CA VAL A 492 0.98 -12.63 -20.65
C VAL A 492 0.58 -13.94 -19.94
N PRO A 493 1.31 -14.40 -18.91
CA PRO A 493 0.92 -15.62 -18.19
C PRO A 493 -0.35 -15.46 -17.36
N PHE A 494 -0.73 -14.23 -17.06
CA PHE A 494 -1.99 -13.85 -16.42
C PHE A 494 -2.41 -12.44 -16.87
N VAL A 495 -3.67 -12.07 -16.60
CA VAL A 495 -4.19 -10.71 -16.83
C VAL A 495 -4.66 -10.16 -15.50
N GLY A 496 -3.96 -9.16 -14.97
CA GLY A 496 -4.45 -8.40 -13.81
C GLY A 496 -5.74 -7.67 -14.16
N LEU A 497 -6.68 -7.63 -13.24
CA LEU A 497 -8.00 -7.04 -13.47
C LEU A 497 -8.22 -5.81 -12.58
N TYR A 498 -8.25 -6.00 -11.29
CA TYR A 498 -8.52 -4.93 -10.34
C TYR A 498 -7.93 -5.24 -8.96
N ARG A 499 -7.89 -4.20 -8.17
CA ARG A 499 -7.45 -4.21 -6.78
C ARG A 499 -8.49 -3.53 -5.90
N SER A 500 -8.69 -4.02 -4.68
CA SER A 500 -9.50 -3.33 -3.68
C SER A 500 -8.97 -1.91 -3.42
N LYS A 501 -9.82 -1.04 -2.87
CA LYS A 501 -9.49 0.34 -2.55
C LYS A 501 -9.76 0.60 -1.07
N ASN A 502 -8.90 1.39 -0.45
CA ASN A 502 -9.07 1.93 0.89
C ASN A 502 -9.14 3.46 0.84
N ILE A 503 -9.74 4.05 1.85
CA ILE A 503 -9.96 5.48 1.96
C ILE A 503 -9.62 5.91 3.39
N THR A 504 -8.77 6.92 3.51
CA THR A 504 -8.56 7.65 4.76
C THR A 504 -9.21 9.03 4.65
N ILE A 505 -9.99 9.40 5.66
CA ILE A 505 -10.73 10.66 5.73
C ILE A 505 -10.26 11.39 6.97
N SER A 506 -9.91 12.66 6.83
CA SER A 506 -9.52 13.53 7.94
C SER A 506 -10.31 14.83 7.94
N THR A 507 -10.51 15.42 9.12
CA THR A 507 -11.12 16.76 9.23
C THR A 507 -10.23 17.82 8.60
N GLN A 508 -10.81 18.92 8.14
CA GLN A 508 -10.04 20.06 7.61
C GLN A 508 -9.19 20.77 8.67
N SER A 509 -9.48 20.55 9.96
CA SER A 509 -8.66 21.06 11.06
C SER A 509 -7.32 20.33 11.21
N MET A 510 -7.16 19.16 10.59
CA MET A 510 -5.90 18.44 10.56
C MET A 510 -4.87 19.18 9.71
N VAL A 511 -3.71 19.42 10.28
CA VAL A 511 -2.53 19.99 9.62
C VAL A 511 -1.46 18.91 9.52
N GLY A 512 -0.74 18.92 8.41
CA GLY A 512 0.19 17.86 8.03
C GLY A 512 -0.39 17.01 6.89
N THR A 513 0.49 16.33 6.16
CA THR A 513 0.09 15.52 5.01
C THR A 513 -0.30 14.12 5.47
N VAL A 514 -1.55 13.72 5.18
CA VAL A 514 -2.06 12.36 5.42
C VAL A 514 -1.87 11.56 4.13
N GLU A 515 -0.84 10.73 4.08
CA GLU A 515 -0.44 9.95 2.90
C GLU A 515 -0.42 8.44 3.19
N PRO A 516 -1.59 7.83 3.41
CA PRO A 516 -1.71 6.42 3.77
C PRO A 516 -1.30 5.50 2.62
N ASN A 517 -0.80 4.32 2.99
CA ASN A 517 -0.74 3.15 2.14
C ASN A 517 -1.20 1.89 2.91
N ASN A 518 -1.08 0.71 2.33
CA ASN A 518 -1.50 -0.54 2.98
C ASN A 518 -0.66 -0.94 4.20
N TYR A 519 0.54 -0.40 4.34
CA TYR A 519 1.41 -0.71 5.48
C TYR A 519 1.13 0.21 6.65
N SER A 520 0.97 1.53 6.42
CA SER A 520 0.66 2.49 7.47
C SER A 520 -0.20 3.65 6.99
N THR A 521 -1.17 4.05 7.83
CA THR A 521 -1.93 5.30 7.66
C THR A 521 -1.13 6.52 8.18
N PHE A 522 -0.08 6.29 8.97
CA PHE A 522 0.55 7.30 9.82
C PHE A 522 1.86 7.86 9.30
N TYR A 523 2.12 7.76 7.99
CA TYR A 523 3.28 8.45 7.42
C TYR A 523 3.19 9.96 7.64
N GLY A 524 4.29 10.55 8.17
CA GLY A 524 4.35 11.96 8.47
C GLY A 524 3.62 12.42 9.74
N ILE A 525 3.15 11.47 10.57
CA ILE A 525 2.43 11.79 11.84
C ILE A 525 3.25 12.68 12.77
N GLU A 526 4.57 12.68 12.65
CA GLU A 526 5.47 13.54 13.41
C GLU A 526 5.13 15.03 13.23
N GLY A 527 4.68 15.37 12.02
CA GLY A 527 4.26 16.72 11.64
C GLY A 527 2.79 17.04 11.89
N TRP A 528 1.96 16.08 12.33
CA TRP A 528 0.53 16.29 12.45
C TRP A 528 0.14 17.03 13.71
N TYR A 529 -0.83 17.93 13.59
CA TYR A 529 -1.52 18.62 14.69
C TYR A 529 -2.89 19.09 14.20
N ARG A 530 -3.71 19.68 15.06
CA ARG A 530 -5.01 20.28 14.69
C ARG A 530 -5.02 21.77 14.99
N ARG A 531 -5.82 22.51 14.25
CA ARG A 531 -6.17 23.92 14.48
C ARG A 531 -7.58 24.06 14.97
#